data_7f353463de77b5a954e209ac0a834462
#
_entry.id   7f353463de77b5a954e209ac0a834462
#
_cell.length_a   1.000
_cell.length_b   1.000
_cell.length_c   1.000
_cell.angle_alpha   90.00
_cell.angle_beta   90.00
_cell.angle_gamma   90.00
#
_symmetry.space_group_name_H-M   'P 1'
#
loop_
_entity.id
_entity.type
_entity.pdbx_description
1 polymer ?
#
loop_
_entity_poly.entity_id
_entity_poly.type
_entity_poly.pdbx_seq_one_letter_code
_entity_poly.pdbx_strand_id
1 'polypeptide(L)'
;MNAPKDLHLQMKINLKKYIPVFAAAAVSIFLLIISISQYQKKGYGKKFVFTFPSVDEGKYVLETRYLKENPNKSLLAFFADELVLGSGLERTKYLFTPGTRVNYCFERNKIVYIDLSADLINMGHNVISIRDGIELLKENIKKNFPNIEEVQVFVDGKYAFE
;
A
#
# COMPACT_ATOMS: atom_id res chain seq x y z
N MET A 1 -10.71 9.59 -79.08
CA MET A 1 -11.00 9.79 -77.63
C MET A 1 -9.95 9.03 -76.85
N ASN A 2 -8.82 9.66 -76.55
CA ASN A 2 -7.68 9.03 -75.88
C ASN A 2 -7.80 9.32 -74.37
N ALA A 3 -7.93 8.28 -73.59
CA ALA A 3 -7.89 8.37 -72.13
C ALA A 3 -6.46 8.61 -71.67
N PRO A 4 -6.21 9.50 -70.71
CA PRO A 4 -4.86 9.75 -70.20
C PRO A 4 -4.42 8.57 -69.29
N LYS A 5 -3.39 7.87 -69.79
CA LYS A 5 -2.71 6.75 -69.12
C LYS A 5 -1.52 7.20 -68.26
N ASP A 6 -1.59 8.28 -67.56
CA ASP A 6 -0.42 8.74 -66.77
C ASP A 6 -0.76 9.29 -65.39
N LEU A 7 -1.33 8.42 -64.55
CA LEU A 7 -1.46 8.76 -63.11
C LEU A 7 -0.90 7.66 -62.20
N HIS A 8 0.07 6.87 -62.68
CA HIS A 8 0.97 6.16 -61.79
C HIS A 8 2.27 6.96 -61.66
N LEU A 9 2.14 8.14 -61.08
CA LEU A 9 3.32 8.90 -60.65
C LEU A 9 3.99 8.07 -59.56
N GLN A 10 5.05 7.41 -59.95
CA GLN A 10 5.95 6.63 -59.12
C GLN A 10 6.48 7.51 -57.99
N MET A 11 5.77 7.52 -56.86
CA MET A 11 6.36 7.97 -55.62
C MET A 11 7.34 6.89 -55.18
N LYS A 12 8.47 6.76 -55.90
CA LYS A 12 9.65 6.05 -55.40
C LYS A 12 10.17 6.82 -54.20
N ILE A 13 9.49 6.63 -53.06
CA ILE A 13 10.02 7.07 -51.78
C ILE A 13 11.38 6.40 -51.66
N ASN A 14 12.42 7.20 -51.64
CA ASN A 14 13.79 6.72 -51.49
C ASN A 14 13.96 6.21 -50.05
N LEU A 15 13.43 5.00 -49.79
CA LEU A 15 13.36 4.40 -48.43
C LEU A 15 14.72 4.40 -47.73
N LYS A 16 15.82 4.29 -48.52
CA LYS A 16 17.19 4.31 -47.98
C LYS A 16 17.52 5.60 -47.21
N LYS A 17 16.95 6.74 -47.61
CA LYS A 17 17.16 8.03 -46.94
C LYS A 17 16.48 8.09 -45.56
N TYR A 18 15.41 7.35 -45.37
CA TYR A 18 14.61 7.35 -44.12
C TYR A 18 14.98 6.22 -43.17
N ILE A 19 15.84 5.26 -43.56
CA ILE A 19 16.30 4.16 -42.70
C ILE A 19 16.80 4.66 -41.34
N PRO A 20 17.67 5.70 -41.22
CA PRO A 20 18.14 6.15 -39.93
C PRO A 20 17.01 6.76 -39.08
N VAL A 21 16.02 7.39 -39.68
CA VAL A 21 14.86 7.95 -38.98
C VAL A 21 13.97 6.82 -38.43
N PHE A 22 13.70 5.78 -39.24
CA PHE A 22 12.95 4.63 -38.79
C PHE A 22 13.70 3.84 -37.70
N ALA A 23 15.01 3.70 -37.82
CA ALA A 23 15.84 3.07 -36.80
C ALA A 23 15.79 3.86 -35.47
N ALA A 24 15.90 5.17 -35.51
CA ALA A 24 15.79 6.01 -34.32
C ALA A 24 14.41 5.92 -33.67
N ALA A 25 13.34 5.93 -34.48
CA ALA A 25 11.96 5.76 -34.00
C ALA A 25 11.76 4.39 -33.34
N ALA A 26 12.26 3.32 -33.95
CA ALA A 26 12.18 1.96 -33.40
C ALA A 26 12.92 1.85 -32.05
N VAL A 27 14.12 2.43 -31.93
CA VAL A 27 14.87 2.47 -30.68
C VAL A 27 14.11 3.25 -29.61
N SER A 28 13.52 4.40 -29.96
CA SER A 28 12.73 5.20 -29.01
C SER A 28 11.50 4.45 -28.52
N ILE A 29 10.77 3.76 -29.40
CA ILE A 29 9.62 2.95 -29.01
C ILE A 29 10.06 1.79 -28.12
N PHE A 30 11.16 1.13 -28.42
CA PHE A 30 11.71 0.04 -27.61
C PHE A 30 12.09 0.51 -26.21
N LEU A 31 12.73 1.67 -26.07
CA LEU A 31 13.07 2.28 -24.78
C LEU A 31 11.82 2.67 -23.99
N LEU A 32 10.77 3.17 -24.65
CA LEU A 32 9.48 3.45 -24.02
C LEU A 32 8.82 2.17 -23.47
N ILE A 33 8.81 1.09 -24.24
CA ILE A 33 8.26 -0.20 -23.80
C ILE A 33 9.03 -0.73 -22.57
N ILE A 34 10.36 -0.66 -22.59
CA ILE A 34 11.18 -1.05 -21.43
C ILE A 34 10.86 -0.17 -20.22
N SER A 35 10.75 1.15 -20.41
CA SER A 35 10.45 2.09 -19.33
C SER A 35 9.08 1.79 -18.70
N ILE A 36 8.04 1.58 -19.52
CA ILE A 36 6.70 1.23 -19.06
C ILE A 36 6.73 -0.13 -18.32
N SER A 37 7.43 -1.14 -18.87
CA SER A 37 7.56 -2.45 -18.24
C SER A 37 8.27 -2.37 -16.88
N GLN A 38 9.34 -1.58 -16.76
CA GLN A 38 10.03 -1.36 -15.49
C GLN A 38 9.17 -0.59 -14.50
N TYR A 39 8.39 0.38 -14.98
CA TYR A 39 7.46 1.14 -14.16
C TYR A 39 6.34 0.24 -13.59
N GLN A 40 5.79 -0.66 -14.40
CA GLN A 40 4.78 -1.63 -13.96
C GLN A 40 5.36 -2.68 -13.00
N LYS A 41 6.60 -3.14 -13.21
CA LYS A 41 7.28 -4.08 -12.29
C LYS A 41 7.61 -3.44 -10.93
N LYS A 42 7.80 -2.13 -10.85
CA LYS A 42 7.95 -1.42 -9.57
C LYS A 42 6.65 -1.31 -8.78
N GLY A 43 5.58 -2.03 -9.18
CA GLY A 43 4.26 -2.17 -8.59
C GLY A 43 3.94 -1.19 -7.47
N TYR A 44 2.90 -0.41 -7.64
CA TYR A 44 2.26 0.20 -6.47
C TYR A 44 1.91 -0.95 -5.54
N GLY A 45 2.36 -0.92 -4.28
CA GLY A 45 2.06 -1.97 -3.32
C GLY A 45 0.56 -2.27 -3.23
N LYS A 46 0.16 -3.26 -2.47
CA LYS A 46 -1.25 -3.55 -2.21
C LYS A 46 -1.88 -2.37 -1.47
N LYS A 47 -3.06 -1.93 -1.92
CA LYS A 47 -3.81 -0.83 -1.32
C LYS A 47 -4.46 -1.29 -0.02
N PHE A 48 -4.29 -0.52 1.04
CA PHE A 48 -4.93 -0.68 2.33
C PHE A 48 -5.62 0.61 2.76
N VAL A 49 -6.70 0.47 3.54
CA VAL A 49 -7.45 1.60 4.11
C VAL A 49 -7.34 1.53 5.62
N PHE A 50 -6.58 2.44 6.17
CA PHE A 50 -6.41 2.61 7.61
C PHE A 50 -7.51 3.50 8.16
N THR A 51 -8.05 3.14 9.32
CA THR A 51 -9.04 3.93 10.05
C THR A 51 -8.39 4.44 11.32
N PHE A 52 -8.29 5.76 11.47
CA PHE A 52 -7.74 6.42 12.64
C PHE A 52 -8.79 7.25 13.35
N PRO A 53 -8.73 7.40 14.69
CA PRO A 53 -9.64 8.29 15.38
C PRO A 53 -9.31 9.75 15.08
N SER A 54 -10.34 10.55 14.87
CA SER A 54 -10.21 12.01 14.70
C SER A 54 -9.98 12.71 16.03
N VAL A 55 -9.39 13.90 16.00
CA VAL A 55 -9.39 14.82 17.13
C VAL A 55 -10.80 15.26 17.50
N ASP A 56 -11.68 15.35 16.48
CA ASP A 56 -13.10 15.63 16.68
C ASP A 56 -13.79 14.37 17.24
N GLU A 57 -14.49 14.51 18.38
CA GLU A 57 -15.14 13.40 19.05
C GLU A 57 -16.10 12.60 18.14
N GLY A 58 -16.06 11.28 18.29
CA GLY A 58 -16.95 10.35 17.58
C GLY A 58 -16.70 10.24 16.08
N LYS A 59 -15.63 10.82 15.54
CA LYS A 59 -15.29 10.73 14.10
C LYS A 59 -14.05 9.90 13.85
N TYR A 60 -13.98 9.36 12.63
CA TYR A 60 -12.82 8.62 12.13
C TYR A 60 -12.31 9.24 10.84
N VAL A 61 -11.01 9.14 10.63
CA VAL A 61 -10.31 9.54 9.40
C VAL A 61 -9.84 8.29 8.69
N LEU A 62 -10.12 8.21 7.39
CA LEU A 62 -9.67 7.12 6.53
C LEU A 62 -8.42 7.55 5.77
N GLU A 63 -7.34 6.81 5.93
CA GLU A 63 -6.10 7.02 5.21
C GLU A 63 -5.80 5.83 4.30
N THR A 64 -5.53 6.10 3.02
CA THR A 64 -5.13 5.07 2.07
C THR A 64 -3.61 5.02 1.96
N ARG A 65 -3.03 3.84 2.18
CA ARG A 65 -1.60 3.58 1.98
C ARG A 65 -1.40 2.40 1.02
N TYR A 66 -0.28 2.43 0.31
CA TYR A 66 0.14 1.34 -0.56
C TYR A 66 1.36 0.65 0.06
N LEU A 67 1.14 -0.54 0.61
CA LEU A 67 2.20 -1.32 1.25
C LEU A 67 2.81 -2.29 0.23
N LYS A 68 4.14 -2.24 0.09
CA LYS A 68 4.89 -3.18 -0.75
C LYS A 68 5.21 -4.43 0.05
N GLU A 69 5.22 -5.56 -0.63
CA GLU A 69 5.71 -6.80 -0.04
C GLU A 69 7.16 -6.65 0.40
N ASN A 70 7.43 -7.07 1.62
CA ASN A 70 8.76 -7.12 2.20
C ASN A 70 9.17 -8.59 2.33
N PRO A 71 10.31 -9.03 1.76
CA PRO A 71 10.74 -10.42 1.84
C PRO A 71 10.96 -10.91 3.28
N ASN A 72 11.20 -9.99 4.22
CA ASN A 72 11.51 -10.30 5.62
C ASN A 72 10.30 -10.19 6.55
N LYS A 73 9.13 -9.74 6.06
CA LYS A 73 7.97 -9.48 6.91
C LYS A 73 6.68 -9.73 6.14
N SER A 74 5.74 -10.47 6.74
CA SER A 74 4.43 -10.67 6.14
C SER A 74 3.71 -9.33 5.94
N LEU A 75 2.85 -9.25 4.93
CA LEU A 75 2.08 -8.04 4.63
C LEU A 75 1.16 -7.65 5.79
N LEU A 76 0.63 -8.65 6.53
CA LEU A 76 -0.16 -8.46 7.73
C LEU A 76 0.67 -7.81 8.85
N ALA A 77 1.88 -8.33 9.11
CA ALA A 77 2.74 -7.76 10.14
C ALA A 77 3.21 -6.35 9.78
N PHE A 78 3.47 -6.09 8.48
CA PHE A 78 3.80 -4.74 8.02
C PHE A 78 2.61 -3.79 8.16
N PHE A 79 1.39 -4.24 7.83
CA PHE A 79 0.17 -3.48 8.07
C PHE A 79 -0.02 -3.12 9.55
N ALA A 80 0.21 -4.07 10.46
CA ALA A 80 0.12 -3.84 11.90
C ALA A 80 1.14 -2.80 12.40
N ASP A 81 2.38 -2.84 11.91
CA ASP A 81 3.39 -1.82 12.23
C ASP A 81 2.94 -0.43 11.79
N GLU A 82 2.49 -0.30 10.54
CA GLU A 82 2.03 0.97 9.99
C GLU A 82 0.82 1.54 10.74
N LEU A 83 -0.05 0.66 11.23
CA LEU A 83 -1.20 1.06 12.02
C LEU A 83 -0.80 1.55 13.41
N VAL A 84 0.14 0.84 14.06
CA VAL A 84 0.68 1.21 15.40
C VAL A 84 1.52 2.48 15.31
N LEU A 85 2.24 2.70 14.20
CA LEU A 85 3.00 3.94 13.95
C LEU A 85 2.09 5.18 13.92
N GLY A 86 0.82 5.00 13.52
CA GLY A 86 -0.16 6.07 13.48
C GLY A 86 -0.34 6.71 12.10
N SER A 87 -1.18 7.74 12.04
CA SER A 87 -1.51 8.47 10.81
C SER A 87 -0.47 9.54 10.49
N GLY A 88 -0.20 9.72 9.19
CA GLY A 88 0.52 10.88 8.67
C GLY A 88 -0.36 12.12 8.46
N LEU A 89 -1.68 12.00 8.66
CA LEU A 89 -2.62 13.09 8.46
C LEU A 89 -2.76 13.91 9.74
N GLU A 90 -2.91 15.22 9.57
CA GLU A 90 -3.24 16.13 10.67
C GLU A 90 -4.63 15.82 11.26
N ARG A 91 -4.86 16.25 12.52
CA ARG A 91 -6.14 16.10 13.23
C ARG A 91 -6.57 14.65 13.48
N THR A 92 -5.61 13.73 13.59
CA THR A 92 -5.84 12.35 14.03
C THR A 92 -5.25 12.12 15.42
N LYS A 93 -5.83 11.17 16.17
CA LYS A 93 -5.26 10.66 17.42
C LYS A 93 -4.51 9.36 17.13
N TYR A 94 -3.52 9.05 17.96
CA TYR A 94 -2.85 7.76 17.93
C TYR A 94 -3.72 6.67 18.56
N LEU A 95 -3.62 5.44 18.04
CA LEU A 95 -4.23 4.28 18.68
C LEU A 95 -3.51 3.95 19.98
N PHE A 96 -2.18 4.06 19.97
CA PHE A 96 -1.31 3.75 21.09
C PHE A 96 -0.28 4.86 21.27
N THR A 97 0.35 4.88 22.43
CA THR A 97 1.42 5.82 22.73
C THR A 97 2.54 5.72 21.69
N PRO A 98 3.03 6.85 21.17
CA PRO A 98 4.20 6.86 20.29
C PRO A 98 5.38 6.11 20.93
N GLY A 99 6.01 5.24 20.17
CA GLY A 99 7.03 4.32 20.65
C GLY A 99 6.54 2.89 20.91
N THR A 100 5.22 2.67 20.97
CA THR A 100 4.66 1.31 20.96
C THR A 100 5.10 0.56 19.70
N ARG A 101 5.49 -0.70 19.87
CA ARG A 101 6.00 -1.57 18.80
C ARG A 101 5.19 -2.85 18.73
N VAL A 102 5.14 -3.42 17.53
CA VAL A 102 4.65 -4.79 17.33
C VAL A 102 5.83 -5.75 17.54
N ASN A 103 5.82 -6.50 18.64
CA ASN A 103 6.84 -7.49 18.96
C ASN A 103 6.76 -8.69 18.01
N TYR A 104 5.52 -9.18 17.78
CA TYR A 104 5.21 -10.16 16.74
C TYR A 104 3.79 -9.98 16.21
N CYS A 105 3.58 -10.40 14.96
CA CYS A 105 2.27 -10.47 14.33
C CYS A 105 2.30 -11.59 13.30
N PHE A 106 1.45 -12.59 13.47
CA PHE A 106 1.30 -13.72 12.55
C PHE A 106 -0.12 -14.24 12.51
N GLU A 107 -0.45 -14.93 11.41
CA GLU A 107 -1.75 -15.60 11.23
C GLU A 107 -1.56 -17.11 11.36
N ARG A 108 -2.49 -17.74 12.06
CA ARG A 108 -2.64 -19.20 12.11
C ARG A 108 -4.12 -19.57 12.18
N ASN A 109 -4.60 -20.40 11.26
CA ASN A 109 -5.98 -20.89 11.22
C ASN A 109 -7.01 -19.74 11.20
N LYS A 110 -6.75 -18.68 10.42
CA LYS A 110 -7.58 -17.47 10.30
C LYS A 110 -7.67 -16.63 11.60
N ILE A 111 -6.84 -16.91 12.58
CA ILE A 111 -6.68 -16.12 13.80
C ILE A 111 -5.37 -15.36 13.70
N VAL A 112 -5.41 -14.06 13.91
CA VAL A 112 -4.23 -13.22 14.02
C VAL A 112 -3.81 -13.14 15.47
N TYR A 113 -2.56 -13.39 15.72
CA TYR A 113 -1.90 -13.22 17.01
C TYR A 113 -0.97 -12.01 16.90
N ILE A 114 -1.21 -10.99 17.70
CA ILE A 114 -0.40 -9.78 17.71
C ILE A 114 0.01 -9.44 19.14
N ASP A 115 1.29 -9.20 19.36
CA ASP A 115 1.83 -8.75 20.63
C ASP A 115 2.40 -7.35 20.48
N LEU A 116 1.97 -6.47 21.38
CA LEU A 116 2.40 -5.08 21.45
C LEU A 116 3.35 -4.91 22.63
N SER A 117 4.31 -3.99 22.50
CA SER A 117 5.22 -3.67 23.62
C SER A 117 4.45 -3.00 24.76
N ALA A 118 4.96 -3.17 25.98
CA ALA A 118 4.37 -2.55 27.18
C ALA A 118 4.36 -1.02 27.15
N ASP A 119 5.07 -0.39 26.19
CA ASP A 119 5.11 1.06 26.02
C ASP A 119 3.71 1.67 25.85
N LEU A 120 2.75 0.88 25.32
CA LEU A 120 1.36 1.33 25.16
C LEU A 120 0.68 1.71 26.47
N ILE A 121 1.16 1.18 27.61
CA ILE A 121 0.59 1.46 28.95
C ILE A 121 0.90 2.90 29.39
N ASN A 122 1.98 3.49 28.87
CA ASN A 122 2.36 4.86 29.15
C ASN A 122 1.46 5.82 28.37
N MET A 123 0.30 6.18 28.93
CA MET A 123 -0.67 7.05 28.28
C MET A 123 -0.04 8.40 27.91
N GLY A 124 0.09 8.66 26.60
CA GLY A 124 0.60 9.91 26.05
C GLY A 124 -0.49 10.93 25.73
N HIS A 125 -0.08 12.12 25.32
CA HIS A 125 -1.01 13.10 24.75
C HIS A 125 -1.52 12.65 23.38
N ASN A 126 -2.76 12.98 23.06
CA ASN A 126 -3.40 12.70 21.78
C ASN A 126 -3.50 11.20 21.43
N VAL A 127 -3.69 10.36 22.46
CA VAL A 127 -3.89 8.91 22.38
C VAL A 127 -5.30 8.58 22.84
N ILE A 128 -5.96 7.62 22.21
CA ILE A 128 -7.25 7.10 22.69
C ILE A 128 -7.05 6.12 23.84
N SER A 129 -8.13 5.67 24.48
CA SER A 129 -8.02 4.66 25.52
C SER A 129 -7.39 3.37 24.97
N ILE A 130 -6.65 2.63 25.79
CA ILE A 130 -6.00 1.37 25.37
C ILE A 130 -7.05 0.40 24.84
N ARG A 131 -8.22 0.32 25.47
CA ARG A 131 -9.33 -0.54 25.05
C ARG A 131 -9.81 -0.16 23.63
N ASP A 132 -10.10 1.12 23.40
CA ASP A 132 -10.56 1.61 22.10
C ASP A 132 -9.47 1.42 21.02
N GLY A 133 -8.21 1.62 21.39
CA GLY A 133 -7.06 1.38 20.51
C GLY A 133 -6.97 -0.07 20.04
N ILE A 134 -7.15 -1.02 20.97
CA ILE A 134 -7.13 -2.45 20.65
C ILE A 134 -8.33 -2.84 19.80
N GLU A 135 -9.53 -2.37 20.12
CA GLU A 135 -10.70 -2.66 19.30
C GLU A 135 -10.55 -2.08 17.88
N LEU A 136 -10.07 -0.85 17.76
CA LEU A 136 -9.85 -0.25 16.45
C LEU A 136 -8.71 -0.94 15.66
N LEU A 137 -7.69 -1.47 16.34
CA LEU A 137 -6.66 -2.33 15.73
C LEU A 137 -7.29 -3.59 15.14
N LYS A 138 -8.13 -4.29 15.90
CA LYS A 138 -8.84 -5.50 15.44
C LYS A 138 -9.75 -5.22 14.25
N GLU A 139 -10.52 -4.13 14.30
CA GLU A 139 -11.40 -3.70 13.21
C GLU A 139 -10.61 -3.37 11.92
N ASN A 140 -9.50 -2.66 12.03
CA ASN A 140 -8.63 -2.35 10.90
C ASN A 140 -8.08 -3.62 10.24
N ILE A 141 -7.63 -4.60 11.05
CA ILE A 141 -7.12 -5.88 10.53
C ILE A 141 -8.25 -6.63 9.81
N LYS A 142 -9.41 -6.84 10.43
CA LYS A 142 -10.54 -7.55 9.83
C LYS A 142 -11.03 -6.89 8.54
N LYS A 143 -11.09 -5.56 8.50
CA LYS A 143 -11.51 -4.79 7.32
C LYS A 143 -10.58 -4.97 6.12
N ASN A 144 -9.28 -5.06 6.35
CA ASN A 144 -8.27 -5.15 5.30
C ASN A 144 -7.87 -6.58 4.95
N PHE A 145 -8.15 -7.54 5.84
CA PHE A 145 -7.88 -8.97 5.68
C PHE A 145 -9.15 -9.79 5.92
N PRO A 146 -10.05 -9.87 4.92
CA PRO A 146 -11.39 -10.45 5.10
C PRO A 146 -11.39 -11.97 5.41
N ASN A 147 -10.26 -12.64 5.22
CA ASN A 147 -10.10 -14.05 5.57
C ASN A 147 -9.85 -14.27 7.08
N ILE A 148 -9.61 -13.21 7.85
CA ILE A 148 -9.36 -13.26 9.28
C ILE A 148 -10.71 -13.29 10.03
N GLU A 149 -10.89 -14.30 10.84
CA GLU A 149 -12.08 -14.49 11.66
C GLU A 149 -11.91 -13.85 13.05
N GLU A 150 -10.71 -13.95 13.62
CA GLU A 150 -10.42 -13.47 14.98
C GLU A 150 -9.07 -12.76 15.04
N VAL A 151 -8.95 -11.79 15.95
CA VAL A 151 -7.69 -11.11 16.27
C VAL A 151 -7.48 -11.14 17.78
N GLN A 152 -6.44 -11.82 18.21
CA GLN A 152 -6.02 -11.93 19.60
C GLN A 152 -4.84 -10.98 19.84
N VAL A 153 -5.01 -10.07 20.79
CA VAL A 153 -4.01 -9.05 21.11
C VAL A 153 -3.39 -9.34 22.47
N PHE A 154 -2.08 -9.32 22.50
CA PHE A 154 -1.27 -9.48 23.68
C PHE A 154 -0.48 -8.19 23.93
N VAL A 155 -0.10 -7.98 25.19
CA VAL A 155 0.77 -6.90 25.62
C VAL A 155 1.90 -7.52 26.44
N ASP A 156 3.12 -7.45 25.93
CA ASP A 156 4.29 -8.04 26.56
C ASP A 156 4.06 -9.51 26.93
N GLY A 157 3.49 -10.28 26.00
CA GLY A 157 3.18 -11.70 26.13
C GLY A 157 1.95 -12.06 26.96
N LYS A 158 1.23 -11.07 27.53
CA LYS A 158 -0.01 -11.30 28.28
C LYS A 158 -1.21 -10.93 27.46
N TYR A 159 -2.26 -11.74 27.52
CA TYR A 159 -3.52 -11.43 26.82
C TYR A 159 -4.07 -10.08 27.29
N ALA A 160 -4.38 -9.20 26.34
CA ALA A 160 -4.68 -7.81 26.67
C ALA A 160 -6.00 -7.61 27.41
N PHE A 161 -7.02 -8.45 27.09
CA PHE A 161 -8.34 -8.46 27.75
C PHE A 161 -8.96 -9.84 27.65
N GLU A 162 -9.42 -10.37 28.73
CA GLU A 162 -10.38 -11.50 28.82
C GLU A 162 -11.82 -10.98 28.67
#